data_257799371ff005088358412454bea9a8
#
_entry.id   257799371ff005088358412454bea9a8
#
_cell.length_a   1.000
_cell.length_b   1.000
_cell.length_c   1.000
_cell.angle_alpha   90.00
_cell.angle_beta   90.00
_cell.angle_gamma   90.00
#
_symmetry.space_group_name_H-M   'P 1'
#
loop_
_entity.id
_entity.type
_entity.pdbx_description
1 polymer ?
#
loop_
_entity_poly.entity_id
_entity_poly.type
_entity_poly.pdbx_seq_one_letter_code
_entity_poly.pdbx_strand_id
1 'polypeptide(L)'
;MLFTIHADGGSRGNPGPAGAGAMIRDHLGNSVGSVSQFIGTRTNNFAEYEAVILAFETLAKLVGTGKMSATDVVVKMDSELVVKQMRGEYKVKHPVLKEQYARLTRLVVAFGTVTFAHVPRAENSDADALANEAMDRGAR
;
A
#
# COMPACT_ATOMS: atom_id res chain seq x y z
N MET A 1 -10.84 -15.91 -4.31
CA MET A 1 -10.95 -15.15 -3.04
C MET A 1 -10.83 -13.67 -3.36
N LEU A 2 -11.49 -12.84 -2.59
CA LEU A 2 -11.43 -11.38 -2.76
C LEU A 2 -10.97 -10.73 -1.47
N PHE A 3 -9.98 -9.85 -1.57
CA PHE A 3 -9.51 -9.03 -0.46
C PHE A 3 -9.52 -7.56 -0.85
N THR A 4 -9.70 -6.69 0.14
CA THR A 4 -9.58 -5.25 -0.01
C THR A 4 -8.40 -4.77 0.82
N ILE A 5 -7.52 -4.02 0.19
CA ILE A 5 -6.40 -3.35 0.85
C ILE A 5 -6.70 -1.85 0.91
N HIS A 6 -6.64 -1.28 2.11
CA HIS A 6 -6.55 0.16 2.30
C HIS A 6 -5.10 0.47 2.66
N ALA A 7 -4.45 1.33 1.90
CA ALA A 7 -3.04 1.65 2.12
C ALA A 7 -2.83 3.16 2.19
N ASP A 8 -1.91 3.57 3.06
CA ASP A 8 -1.53 4.96 3.24
C ASP A 8 -0.06 5.04 3.66
N GLY A 9 0.63 6.06 3.17
CA GLY A 9 1.99 6.35 3.58
C GLY A 9 2.16 7.85 3.76
N GLY A 10 3.06 8.24 4.62
CA GLY A 10 3.32 9.65 4.85
C GLY A 10 4.69 9.90 5.43
N SER A 11 5.12 11.17 5.37
CA SER A 11 6.33 11.62 6.03
C SER A 11 6.07 12.91 6.79
N ARG A 12 6.73 13.07 7.91
CA ARG A 12 6.70 14.31 8.70
C ARG A 12 7.84 15.20 8.23
N GLY A 13 7.57 16.02 7.21
CA GLY A 13 8.54 16.67 6.37
C GLY A 13 8.72 15.88 5.07
N ASN A 14 9.13 16.51 3.98
CA ASN A 14 9.18 15.85 2.69
C ASN A 14 10.55 16.12 1.99
N PRO A 15 11.60 15.30 2.26
CA PRO A 15 11.57 14.08 3.06
C PRO A 15 11.57 14.31 4.57
N GLY A 16 11.24 13.26 5.31
CA GLY A 16 11.24 13.27 6.76
C GLY A 16 10.96 11.87 7.31
N PRO A 17 10.83 11.73 8.64
CA PRO A 17 10.44 10.46 9.24
C PRO A 17 9.14 9.96 8.63
N ALA A 18 9.16 8.76 8.06
CA ALA A 18 8.07 8.25 7.23
C ALA A 18 7.52 6.93 7.77
N GLY A 19 6.24 6.70 7.51
CA GLY A 19 5.55 5.50 7.94
C GLY A 19 4.65 4.96 6.84
N ALA A 20 4.51 3.64 6.84
CA ALA A 20 3.61 2.91 5.95
C ALA A 20 2.52 2.25 6.78
N GLY A 21 1.28 2.39 6.34
CA GLY A 21 0.13 1.77 6.98
C GLY A 21 -0.77 1.10 5.97
N ALA A 22 -1.33 -0.05 6.34
CA ALA A 22 -2.30 -0.74 5.51
C ALA A 22 -3.20 -1.62 6.35
N MET A 23 -4.44 -1.76 5.90
CA MET A 23 -5.42 -2.68 6.48
C MET A 23 -5.89 -3.62 5.38
N ILE A 24 -5.86 -4.93 5.67
CA ILE A 24 -6.32 -5.96 4.72
C ILE A 24 -7.59 -6.56 5.27
N ARG A 25 -8.65 -6.57 4.46
CA ARG A 25 -9.94 -7.16 4.82
C ARG A 25 -10.35 -8.23 3.83
N ASP A 26 -11.04 -9.25 4.33
CA ASP A 26 -11.63 -10.28 3.49
C ASP A 26 -12.96 -9.79 2.86
N HIS A 27 -13.63 -10.65 2.08
CA HIS A 27 -14.88 -10.30 1.40
C HIS A 27 -16.05 -10.03 2.36
N LEU A 28 -15.92 -10.44 3.62
CA LEU A 28 -16.92 -10.16 4.66
C LEU A 28 -16.64 -8.87 5.43
N GLY A 29 -15.53 -8.18 5.10
CA GLY A 29 -15.11 -6.96 5.77
C GLY A 29 -14.31 -7.18 7.04
N ASN A 30 -13.94 -8.42 7.35
CA ASN A 30 -13.14 -8.73 8.53
C ASN A 30 -11.68 -8.36 8.28
N SER A 31 -11.06 -7.72 9.27
CA SER A 31 -9.64 -7.43 9.24
C SER A 31 -8.84 -8.74 9.38
N VAL A 32 -8.03 -9.05 8.40
CA VAL A 32 -7.21 -10.29 8.38
C VAL A 32 -5.72 -10.02 8.41
N GLY A 33 -5.32 -8.77 8.26
CA GLY A 33 -3.92 -8.37 8.36
C GLY A 33 -3.77 -6.88 8.36
N SER A 34 -2.64 -6.39 8.87
CA SER A 34 -2.35 -4.97 8.89
C SER A 34 -0.85 -4.73 8.76
N VAL A 35 -0.50 -3.51 8.33
CA VAL A 35 0.87 -3.01 8.25
C VAL A 35 0.94 -1.70 9.02
N SER A 36 1.93 -1.58 9.88
CA SER A 36 2.28 -0.33 10.54
C SER A 36 3.80 -0.34 10.72
N GLN A 37 4.51 0.28 9.78
CA GLN A 37 5.97 0.18 9.74
C GLN A 37 6.64 1.53 9.55
N PHE A 38 7.59 1.85 10.43
CA PHE A 38 8.48 2.99 10.24
C PHE A 38 9.50 2.64 9.17
N ILE A 39 9.68 3.52 8.19
CA ILE A 39 10.53 3.26 7.02
C ILE A 39 11.70 4.25 6.88
N GLY A 40 12.05 4.93 7.96
CA GLY A 40 13.17 5.87 7.98
C GLY A 40 12.80 7.21 7.37
N THR A 41 13.81 7.96 6.94
CA THR A 41 13.61 9.26 6.29
C THR A 41 13.33 9.06 4.80
N ARG A 42 12.10 9.34 4.40
CA ARG A 42 11.61 9.14 3.01
C ARG A 42 10.67 10.27 2.62
N THR A 43 10.35 10.34 1.31
CA THR A 43 9.32 11.24 0.81
C THR A 43 7.93 10.66 1.01
N ASN A 44 6.90 11.50 0.92
CA ASN A 44 5.51 11.05 0.95
C ASN A 44 5.23 9.99 -0.13
N ASN A 45 5.63 10.26 -1.38
CA ASN A 45 5.37 9.34 -2.49
C ASN A 45 6.05 8.00 -2.29
N PHE A 46 7.27 7.98 -1.76
CA PHE A 46 7.96 6.74 -1.41
C PHE A 46 7.16 5.95 -0.38
N ALA A 47 6.71 6.61 0.68
CA ALA A 47 5.94 5.97 1.75
C ALA A 47 4.63 5.38 1.24
N GLU A 48 3.95 6.06 0.32
CA GLU A 48 2.71 5.59 -0.28
C GLU A 48 2.91 4.32 -1.10
N TYR A 49 3.97 4.23 -1.91
CA TYR A 49 4.33 3.00 -2.63
C TYR A 49 4.71 1.87 -1.67
N GLU A 50 5.52 2.16 -0.65
CA GLU A 50 5.93 1.13 0.32
C GLU A 50 4.75 0.54 1.07
N ALA A 51 3.76 1.35 1.41
CA ALA A 51 2.55 0.86 2.09
C ALA A 51 1.85 -0.23 1.28
N VAL A 52 1.69 -0.03 -0.02
CA VAL A 52 1.05 -1.01 -0.90
C VAL A 52 1.93 -2.24 -1.08
N ILE A 53 3.23 -2.04 -1.28
CA ILE A 53 4.19 -3.15 -1.41
C ILE A 53 4.13 -4.05 -0.18
N LEU A 54 4.22 -3.47 1.01
CA LEU A 54 4.17 -4.21 2.27
C LEU A 54 2.83 -4.91 2.46
N ALA A 55 1.73 -4.29 2.02
CA ALA A 55 0.40 -4.89 2.08
C ALA A 55 0.31 -6.13 1.20
N PHE A 56 0.82 -6.08 -0.04
CA PHE A 56 0.84 -7.26 -0.92
C PHE A 56 1.77 -8.36 -0.41
N GLU A 57 2.91 -8.01 0.15
CA GLU A 57 3.80 -8.98 0.78
C GLU A 57 3.12 -9.70 1.95
N THR A 58 2.39 -8.95 2.76
CA THR A 58 1.61 -9.51 3.88
C THR A 58 0.50 -10.41 3.36
N LEU A 59 -0.25 -9.96 2.35
CA LEU A 59 -1.33 -10.76 1.76
C LEU A 59 -0.79 -12.05 1.13
N ALA A 60 0.35 -11.99 0.46
CA ALA A 60 0.99 -13.17 -0.13
C ALA A 60 1.28 -14.23 0.93
N LYS A 61 1.74 -13.83 2.10
CA LYS A 61 1.97 -14.75 3.23
C LYS A 61 0.66 -15.31 3.79
N LEU A 62 -0.39 -14.50 3.83
CA LEU A 62 -1.70 -14.92 4.35
C LEU A 62 -2.34 -15.97 3.46
N VAL A 63 -2.32 -15.81 2.15
CA VAL A 63 -2.99 -16.72 1.22
C VAL A 63 -2.12 -17.89 0.81
N GLY A 64 -0.81 -17.74 0.85
CA GLY A 64 0.15 -18.75 0.41
C GLY A 64 0.36 -18.75 -1.11
N THR A 65 1.53 -19.22 -1.53
CA THR A 65 2.00 -19.16 -2.92
C THR A 65 1.04 -19.81 -3.91
N GLY A 66 0.47 -20.96 -3.54
CA GLY A 66 -0.40 -21.72 -4.43
C GLY A 66 -1.78 -21.11 -4.66
N LYS A 67 -2.16 -20.07 -3.89
CA LYS A 67 -3.49 -19.45 -3.96
C LYS A 67 -3.46 -18.01 -4.47
N MET A 68 -2.28 -17.45 -4.73
CA MET A 68 -2.17 -16.06 -5.14
C MET A 68 -2.87 -15.79 -6.47
N SER A 69 -2.71 -16.66 -7.46
CA SER A 69 -3.34 -16.48 -8.77
C SER A 69 -4.87 -16.59 -8.73
N ALA A 70 -5.44 -17.22 -7.70
CA ALA A 70 -6.88 -17.31 -7.49
C ALA A 70 -7.41 -16.23 -6.54
N THR A 71 -6.58 -15.26 -6.19
CA THR A 71 -6.91 -14.19 -5.25
C THR A 71 -7.03 -12.86 -5.99
N ASP A 72 -8.22 -12.25 -5.90
CA ASP A 72 -8.48 -10.93 -6.45
C ASP A 72 -8.33 -9.88 -5.36
N VAL A 73 -7.87 -8.69 -5.73
CA VAL A 73 -7.57 -7.62 -4.78
C VAL A 73 -8.08 -6.28 -5.29
N VAL A 74 -8.77 -5.56 -4.43
CA VAL A 74 -9.11 -4.15 -4.64
C VAL A 74 -8.22 -3.33 -3.71
N VAL A 75 -7.41 -2.44 -4.27
CA VAL A 75 -6.56 -1.54 -3.50
C VAL A 75 -7.22 -0.16 -3.48
N LYS A 76 -7.43 0.36 -2.29
CA LYS A 76 -8.01 1.69 -2.06
C LYS A 76 -6.97 2.59 -1.41
N MET A 77 -6.73 3.74 -2.01
CA MET A 77 -5.74 4.72 -1.55
C MET A 77 -6.29 6.13 -1.73
N ASP A 78 -5.84 7.04 -0.90
CA ASP A 78 -6.08 8.48 -1.08
C ASP A 78 -4.93 9.18 -1.85
N SER A 79 -3.93 8.41 -2.29
CA SER A 79 -2.86 8.89 -3.16
C SER A 79 -3.29 8.79 -4.63
N GLU A 80 -3.68 9.92 -5.21
CA GLU A 80 -4.02 9.99 -6.64
C GLU A 80 -2.83 9.58 -7.51
N LEU A 81 -1.62 10.02 -7.15
CA LEU A 81 -0.41 9.72 -7.93
C LEU A 81 -0.18 8.21 -8.07
N VAL A 82 -0.14 7.48 -6.96
CA VAL A 82 0.12 6.04 -6.98
C VAL A 82 -0.99 5.29 -7.73
N VAL A 83 -2.24 5.63 -7.44
CA VAL A 83 -3.39 4.99 -8.12
C VAL A 83 -3.31 5.18 -9.63
N LYS A 84 -3.07 6.39 -10.09
CA LYS A 84 -3.00 6.69 -11.53
C LYS A 84 -1.77 6.09 -12.19
N GLN A 85 -0.63 6.05 -11.50
CA GLN A 85 0.56 5.38 -12.02
C GLN A 85 0.33 3.87 -12.16
N MET A 86 -0.28 3.24 -11.16
CA MET A 86 -0.58 1.80 -11.22
C MET A 86 -1.65 1.45 -12.25
N ARG A 87 -2.54 2.39 -12.57
CA ARG A 87 -3.55 2.24 -13.64
C ARG A 87 -3.01 2.55 -15.02
N GLY A 88 -1.75 3.00 -15.12
CA GLY A 88 -1.13 3.35 -16.41
C GLY A 88 -1.54 4.73 -16.94
N GLU A 89 -2.23 5.54 -16.15
CA GLU A 89 -2.69 6.88 -16.57
C GLU A 89 -1.59 7.94 -16.42
N TYR A 90 -0.67 7.75 -15.46
CA TYR A 90 0.50 8.63 -15.27
C TYR A 90 1.78 7.84 -15.43
N LYS A 91 2.79 8.44 -16.08
CA LYS A 91 4.11 7.84 -16.18
C LYS A 91 4.87 7.96 -14.86
N VAL A 92 5.68 6.94 -14.56
CA VAL A 92 6.60 6.96 -13.43
C VAL A 92 7.94 7.46 -13.96
N LYS A 93 8.36 8.65 -13.54
CA LYS A 93 9.59 9.29 -14.03
C LYS A 93 10.73 9.30 -13.02
N HIS A 94 10.39 9.42 -11.75
CA HIS A 94 11.38 9.49 -10.67
C HIS A 94 12.11 8.16 -10.52
N PRO A 95 13.46 8.10 -10.53
CA PRO A 95 14.21 6.84 -10.49
C PRO A 95 13.86 5.93 -9.30
N VAL A 96 13.73 6.49 -8.11
CA VAL A 96 13.40 5.72 -6.90
C VAL A 96 12.00 5.15 -7.00
N LEU A 97 11.04 5.94 -7.48
CA LEU A 97 9.66 5.46 -7.67
C LEU A 97 9.56 4.42 -8.78
N LYS A 98 10.43 4.48 -9.79
CA LYS A 98 10.50 3.42 -10.83
C LYS A 98 10.87 2.07 -10.24
N GLU A 99 11.79 2.04 -9.28
CA GLU A 99 12.17 0.80 -8.60
C GLU A 99 11.00 0.25 -7.79
N GLN A 100 10.30 1.11 -7.06
CA GLN A 100 9.11 0.71 -6.29
C GLN A 100 7.98 0.24 -7.21
N TYR A 101 7.75 0.96 -8.29
CA TYR A 101 6.76 0.58 -9.30
C TYR A 101 7.05 -0.82 -9.85
N ALA A 102 8.32 -1.11 -10.17
CA ALA A 102 8.72 -2.43 -10.66
C ALA A 102 8.50 -3.52 -9.61
N ARG A 103 8.85 -3.26 -8.34
CA ARG A 103 8.60 -4.20 -7.24
C ARG A 103 7.11 -4.48 -7.07
N LEU A 104 6.30 -3.42 -7.06
CA LEU A 104 4.86 -3.54 -6.89
C LEU A 104 4.22 -4.28 -8.06
N THR A 105 4.65 -3.98 -9.29
CA THR A 105 4.15 -4.68 -10.49
C THR A 105 4.43 -6.17 -10.43
N ARG A 106 5.63 -6.56 -9.97
CA ARG A 106 5.95 -7.99 -9.82
C ARG A 106 5.05 -8.68 -8.79
N LEU A 107 4.73 -8.00 -7.71
CA LEU A 107 3.80 -8.54 -6.71
C LEU A 107 2.38 -8.65 -7.27
N VAL A 108 1.91 -7.61 -7.92
CA VAL A 108 0.55 -7.53 -8.48
C VAL A 108 0.29 -8.63 -9.51
N VAL A 109 1.24 -8.88 -10.42
CA VAL A 109 1.04 -9.88 -11.48
C VAL A 109 0.95 -11.32 -10.96
N ALA A 110 1.38 -11.57 -9.73
CA ALA A 110 1.27 -12.89 -9.11
C ALA A 110 -0.16 -13.19 -8.63
N PHE A 111 -0.98 -12.16 -8.46
CA PHE A 111 -2.38 -12.28 -8.03
C PHE A 111 -3.30 -12.41 -9.25
N GLY A 112 -4.59 -12.62 -9.00
CA GLY A 112 -5.61 -12.67 -10.04
C GLY A 112 -5.90 -11.28 -10.60
N THR A 113 -7.13 -10.80 -10.44
CA THR A 113 -7.49 -9.44 -10.86
C THR A 113 -7.15 -8.45 -9.74
N VAL A 114 -6.36 -7.43 -10.06
CA VAL A 114 -6.03 -6.37 -9.10
C VAL A 114 -6.48 -5.03 -9.68
N THR A 115 -7.29 -4.30 -8.91
CA THR A 115 -7.76 -2.97 -9.27
C THR A 115 -7.32 -1.95 -8.25
N PHE A 116 -7.01 -0.74 -8.72
CA PHE A 116 -6.63 0.39 -7.87
C PHE A 116 -7.72 1.45 -7.94
N ALA A 117 -8.20 1.88 -6.78
CA ALA A 117 -9.25 2.89 -6.66
C ALA A 117 -8.77 4.05 -5.79
N HIS A 118 -8.98 5.27 -6.28
CA HIS A 118 -8.75 6.48 -5.50
C HIS A 118 -9.98 6.73 -4.63
N VAL A 119 -9.76 6.88 -3.32
CA VAL A 119 -10.83 7.16 -2.35
C VAL A 119 -10.52 8.43 -1.57
N PRO A 120 -11.54 9.12 -1.04
CA PRO A 120 -11.30 10.25 -0.15
C PRO A 120 -10.56 9.81 1.11
N ARG A 121 -9.79 10.72 1.69
CA ARG A 121 -9.00 10.44 2.90
C ARG A 121 -9.87 9.90 4.05
N ALA A 122 -11.10 10.40 4.19
CA ALA A 122 -12.03 9.96 5.22
C ALA A 122 -12.37 8.45 5.13
N GLU A 123 -12.28 7.88 3.93
CA GLU A 123 -12.54 6.45 3.71
C GLU A 123 -11.28 5.60 3.86
N ASN A 124 -10.14 6.22 4.20
CA ASN A 124 -8.84 5.56 4.37
C ASN A 124 -8.28 5.74 5.78
N SER A 125 -9.14 6.00 6.76
CA SER A 125 -8.75 6.38 8.11
C SER A 125 -7.97 5.29 8.87
N ASP A 126 -8.27 4.02 8.64
CA ASP A 126 -7.56 2.93 9.32
C ASP A 126 -6.11 2.84 8.86
N ALA A 127 -5.87 2.95 7.55
CA ALA A 127 -4.51 2.96 7.00
C ALA A 127 -3.75 4.22 7.44
N ASP A 128 -4.41 5.37 7.44
CA ASP A 128 -3.83 6.63 7.92
C ASP A 128 -3.39 6.52 9.38
N ALA A 129 -4.23 5.95 10.24
CA ALA A 129 -3.92 5.76 11.65
C ALA A 129 -2.70 4.84 11.84
N LEU A 130 -2.60 3.78 11.05
CA LEU A 130 -1.47 2.84 11.10
C LEU A 130 -0.16 3.50 10.63
N ALA A 131 -0.23 4.33 9.59
CA ALA A 131 0.93 5.10 9.12
C ALA A 131 1.40 6.11 10.16
N ASN A 132 0.47 6.83 10.80
CA ASN A 132 0.78 7.79 11.87
C ASN A 132 1.38 7.11 13.09
N GLU A 133 0.83 5.97 13.48
CA GLU A 133 1.38 5.16 14.57
C GLU A 133 2.84 4.76 14.30
N ALA A 134 3.14 4.36 13.07
CA ALA A 134 4.50 4.03 12.67
C ALA A 134 5.45 5.23 12.76
N MET A 135 5.01 6.40 12.31
CA MET A 135 5.79 7.63 12.42
C MET A 135 6.01 8.05 13.87
N ASP A 136 5.01 7.87 14.72
CA ASP A 136 5.14 8.15 16.17
C ASP A 136 6.20 7.26 16.81
N ARG A 137 6.21 5.97 16.48
CA ARG A 137 7.24 5.04 16.99
C ARG A 137 8.63 5.42 16.50
N GLY A 138 8.76 5.83 15.27
CA GLY A 138 10.04 6.23 14.69
C GLY A 138 10.59 7.54 15.21
N ALA A 139 9.73 8.39 15.80
CA ALA A 139 10.12 9.66 16.39
C ALA A 139 10.69 9.53 17.83
N ARG A 140 10.68 8.34 18.39
CA ARG A 140 11.13 8.09 19.76
C ARG A 140 12.63 7.80 19.83
#